data_fcf0a7d9afeb35d302393668c0bb3ef2
#
_entry.id   fcf0a7d9afeb35d302393668c0bb3ef2
#
_cell.length_a   1.000
_cell.length_b   1.000
_cell.length_c   1.000
_cell.angle_alpha   90.00
_cell.angle_beta   90.00
_cell.angle_gamma   90.00
#
_symmetry.space_group_name_H-M   'P 1'
#
loop_
_entity.id
_entity.type
_entity.pdbx_description
1 polymer ?
#
loop_
_entity_poly.entity_id
_entity_poly.type
_entity_poly.pdbx_seq_one_letter_code
_entity_poly.pdbx_strand_id
1 'polypeptide(L)'
;MTAASPWWTPDVHADRRPRLMLRNGLTAALRDWFARNDFIEVETAALQVSPGNEAHLAAFATEAVGPDGARAPLYLHTSPEFACKKLLAAGEQRIFSLGPVYRNRERGPLHHPEFTMLEWYRVGETYESLMRDCADLLALAATRAGAARFSFRGRDCDPFAEPERLTVADAFSRHAGIDLLATVAADVGTDRDALYAALTKAGLRTAPDDSWADLFSRVMVEKIEPNLGLGRATILCEYPVAEAALARPSPRDPRVAERFELYCCGVELANGFGELTDAEEQRRRFILEMDEKERIYGERYPLDEDFLAALAIMPQASGIALGFDRLAMLATGAQKVEDVIWTPVAALEPQAA
;
A
#
# COMPACT_ATOMS: atom_id res chain seq x y z
N MET A 1 -2.65 17.72 -27.92
CA MET A 1 -2.27 18.84 -27.03
C MET A 1 -2.69 18.44 -25.63
N THR A 2 -1.80 18.51 -24.64
CA THR A 2 -2.16 18.27 -23.23
C THR A 2 -3.08 19.40 -22.76
N ALA A 3 -4.23 19.06 -22.15
CA ALA A 3 -5.03 20.06 -21.48
C ALA A 3 -4.18 20.75 -20.42
N ALA A 4 -4.12 22.07 -20.43
CA ALA A 4 -3.39 22.81 -19.42
C ALA A 4 -4.02 22.53 -18.06
N SER A 5 -3.22 22.05 -17.10
CA SER A 5 -3.69 21.90 -15.73
C SER A 5 -3.94 23.28 -15.12
N PRO A 6 -5.15 23.58 -14.64
CA PRO A 6 -5.45 24.91 -14.10
C PRO A 6 -4.88 25.13 -12.68
N TRP A 7 -4.19 24.15 -12.08
CA TRP A 7 -3.71 24.21 -10.69
C TRP A 7 -2.81 25.41 -10.39
N TRP A 8 -2.09 25.94 -11.41
CA TRP A 8 -1.16 27.05 -11.30
C TRP A 8 -1.83 28.43 -11.50
N THR A 9 -3.11 28.49 -11.87
CA THR A 9 -3.80 29.78 -11.93
C THR A 9 -3.96 30.36 -10.53
N PRO A 10 -3.79 31.70 -10.35
CA PRO A 10 -3.73 32.31 -9.00
C PRO A 10 -4.94 32.00 -8.12
N ASP A 11 -6.14 31.98 -8.69
CA ASP A 11 -7.40 31.70 -8.02
C ASP A 11 -7.49 30.22 -7.58
N VAL A 12 -7.24 29.28 -8.49
CA VAL A 12 -7.23 27.84 -8.16
C VAL A 12 -6.14 27.51 -7.14
N HIS A 13 -4.96 28.10 -7.30
CA HIS A 13 -3.88 27.91 -6.32
C HIS A 13 -4.24 28.49 -4.95
N ALA A 14 -4.85 29.67 -4.90
CA ALA A 14 -5.28 30.29 -3.65
C ALA A 14 -6.26 29.40 -2.88
N ASP A 15 -7.22 28.75 -3.56
CA ASP A 15 -8.16 27.82 -2.94
C ASP A 15 -7.50 26.55 -2.38
N ARG A 16 -6.45 26.06 -3.04
CA ARG A 16 -5.69 24.88 -2.61
C ARG A 16 -4.67 25.18 -1.53
N ARG A 17 -4.12 26.37 -1.51
CA ARG A 17 -2.99 26.78 -0.68
C ARG A 17 -3.15 26.47 0.82
N PRO A 18 -4.29 26.66 1.48
CA PRO A 18 -4.46 26.29 2.89
C PRO A 18 -4.19 24.80 3.15
N ARG A 19 -4.67 23.90 2.27
CA ARG A 19 -4.45 22.45 2.37
C ARG A 19 -2.97 22.10 2.14
N LEU A 20 -2.33 22.77 1.17
CA LEU A 20 -0.90 22.58 0.88
C LEU A 20 -0.02 23.01 2.07
N MET A 21 -0.38 24.11 2.76
CA MET A 21 0.33 24.53 3.96
C MET A 21 0.12 23.58 5.13
N LEU A 22 -1.08 23.02 5.30
CA LEU A 22 -1.34 21.95 6.29
C LEU A 22 -0.51 20.71 5.97
N ARG A 23 -0.45 20.30 4.71
CA ARG A 23 0.41 19.20 4.25
C ARG A 23 1.87 19.42 4.65
N ASN A 24 2.43 20.60 4.42
CA ASN A 24 3.80 20.92 4.87
C ASN A 24 3.97 20.80 6.37
N GLY A 25 3.00 21.32 7.13
CA GLY A 25 3.00 21.19 8.58
C GLY A 25 2.89 19.74 9.06
N LEU A 26 2.13 18.90 8.34
CA LEU A 26 2.03 17.47 8.62
C LEU A 26 3.35 16.76 8.32
N THR A 27 4.00 17.05 7.18
CA THR A 27 5.33 16.53 6.84
C THR A 27 6.35 16.81 7.96
N ALA A 28 6.40 18.05 8.47
CA ALA A 28 7.30 18.40 9.55
C ALA A 28 6.98 17.66 10.86
N ALA A 29 5.69 17.54 11.20
CA ALA A 29 5.27 16.84 12.41
C ALA A 29 5.56 15.33 12.36
N LEU A 30 5.40 14.69 11.19
CA LEU A 30 5.77 13.28 10.99
C LEU A 30 7.27 13.07 11.17
N ARG A 31 8.12 13.88 10.53
CA ARG A 31 9.58 13.81 10.71
C ARG A 31 10.00 13.96 12.17
N ASP A 32 9.38 14.89 12.88
CA ASP A 32 9.62 15.11 14.30
C ASP A 32 9.17 13.91 15.16
N TRP A 33 8.03 13.29 14.84
CA TRP A 33 7.57 12.08 15.51
C TRP A 33 8.53 10.92 15.29
N PHE A 34 8.96 10.66 14.06
CA PHE A 34 9.91 9.59 13.72
C PHE A 34 11.26 9.83 14.43
N ALA A 35 11.79 11.04 14.40
CA ALA A 35 13.05 11.38 15.08
C ALA A 35 12.98 11.14 16.58
N ARG A 36 11.85 11.46 17.24
CA ARG A 36 11.64 11.22 18.69
C ARG A 36 11.46 9.73 19.03
N ASN A 37 11.16 8.90 18.06
CA ASN A 37 11.03 7.47 18.20
C ASN A 37 12.28 6.70 17.68
N ASP A 38 13.41 7.40 17.58
CA ASP A 38 14.73 6.87 17.21
C ASP A 38 14.78 6.28 15.78
N PHE A 39 13.99 6.81 14.85
CA PHE A 39 14.09 6.48 13.45
C PHE A 39 15.05 7.39 12.71
N ILE A 40 15.75 6.82 11.74
CA ILE A 40 16.60 7.54 10.79
C ILE A 40 15.83 7.73 9.47
N GLU A 41 15.72 8.98 8.98
CA GLU A 41 15.20 9.24 7.64
C GLU A 41 16.23 8.82 6.60
N VAL A 42 15.82 7.98 5.65
CA VAL A 42 16.68 7.50 4.57
C VAL A 42 16.14 7.97 3.22
N GLU A 43 17.07 8.29 2.32
CA GLU A 43 16.78 8.58 0.92
C GLU A 43 17.07 7.34 0.09
N THR A 44 16.07 6.92 -0.69
CA THR A 44 16.20 5.76 -1.57
C THR A 44 16.23 6.18 -3.02
N ALA A 45 17.05 5.49 -3.84
CA ALA A 45 17.09 5.79 -5.27
C ALA A 45 15.75 5.45 -5.92
N ALA A 46 15.18 6.40 -6.66
CA ALA A 46 13.94 6.18 -7.41
C ALA A 46 14.15 5.25 -8.64
N LEU A 47 15.36 5.25 -9.22
CA LEU A 47 15.71 4.38 -10.34
C LEU A 47 16.14 3.00 -9.82
N GLN A 48 15.42 1.96 -10.22
CA GLN A 48 15.63 0.58 -9.77
C GLN A 48 15.73 -0.37 -10.97
N VAL A 49 16.44 -1.49 -10.79
CA VAL A 49 16.50 -2.57 -11.80
C VAL A 49 15.20 -3.35 -11.87
N SER A 50 14.46 -3.42 -10.77
CA SER A 50 13.11 -3.96 -10.67
C SER A 50 12.24 -2.98 -9.90
N PRO A 51 11.02 -2.66 -10.37
CA PRO A 51 10.13 -1.71 -9.68
C PRO A 51 9.37 -2.32 -8.51
N GLY A 52 9.51 -3.62 -8.28
CA GLY A 52 8.67 -4.49 -7.46
C GLY A 52 8.00 -5.55 -8.32
N ASN A 53 7.70 -6.69 -7.73
CA ASN A 53 7.16 -7.85 -8.44
C ASN A 53 5.72 -8.16 -7.97
N GLU A 54 4.86 -7.15 -7.94
CA GLU A 54 3.42 -7.30 -7.71
C GLU A 54 2.66 -7.29 -9.04
N ALA A 55 1.78 -8.27 -9.26
CA ALA A 55 1.12 -8.48 -10.55
C ALA A 55 0.33 -7.26 -11.03
N HIS A 56 -0.38 -6.59 -10.13
CA HIS A 56 -1.29 -5.51 -10.50
C HIS A 56 -0.68 -4.10 -10.45
N LEU A 57 0.56 -3.93 -9.97
CA LEU A 57 1.24 -2.63 -9.98
C LEU A 57 1.97 -2.40 -11.30
N ALA A 58 1.65 -1.32 -11.99
CA ALA A 58 2.32 -0.90 -13.21
C ALA A 58 3.39 0.16 -12.92
N ALA A 59 4.62 -0.05 -13.41
CA ALA A 59 5.72 0.87 -13.26
C ALA A 59 5.92 1.77 -14.49
N PHE A 60 6.68 2.85 -14.31
CA PHE A 60 7.24 3.63 -15.42
C PHE A 60 8.60 3.06 -15.80
N ALA A 61 8.74 2.54 -17.01
CA ALA A 61 10.02 2.09 -17.56
C ALA A 61 10.83 3.29 -18.09
N THR A 62 12.15 3.23 -17.91
CA THR A 62 13.11 4.21 -18.41
C THR A 62 14.42 3.52 -18.79
N GLU A 63 15.42 4.30 -19.21
CA GLU A 63 16.76 3.81 -19.55
C GLU A 63 17.83 4.71 -18.93
N ALA A 64 18.87 4.10 -18.38
CA ALA A 64 20.12 4.79 -18.14
C ALA A 64 21.00 4.71 -19.39
N VAL A 65 21.64 5.83 -19.76
CA VAL A 65 22.58 5.89 -20.86
C VAL A 65 23.95 6.22 -20.30
N GLY A 66 24.92 5.32 -20.47
CA GLY A 66 26.30 5.52 -20.05
C GLY A 66 27.05 6.54 -20.89
N PRO A 67 28.22 7.04 -20.43
CA PRO A 67 29.07 7.95 -21.21
C PRO A 67 29.57 7.38 -22.55
N ASP A 68 29.60 6.06 -22.64
CA ASP A 68 29.96 5.28 -23.84
C ASP A 68 28.75 5.01 -24.76
N GLY A 69 27.56 5.49 -24.39
CA GLY A 69 26.31 5.23 -25.11
C GLY A 69 25.65 3.88 -24.79
N ALA A 70 26.20 3.07 -23.90
CA ALA A 70 25.57 1.83 -23.42
C ALA A 70 24.26 2.14 -22.74
N ARG A 71 23.22 1.31 -22.98
CA ARG A 71 21.87 1.48 -22.44
C ARG A 71 21.56 0.36 -21.47
N ALA A 72 20.99 0.72 -20.32
CA ALA A 72 20.49 -0.21 -19.32
C ALA A 72 19.03 0.11 -18.98
N PRO A 73 18.10 -0.87 -19.06
CA PRO A 73 16.72 -0.67 -18.65
C PRO A 73 16.66 -0.43 -17.15
N LEU A 74 15.85 0.54 -16.75
CA LEU A 74 15.54 0.87 -15.35
C LEU A 74 14.05 1.18 -15.24
N TYR A 75 13.58 1.23 -14.01
CA TYR A 75 12.22 1.59 -13.67
C TYR A 75 12.20 2.64 -12.57
N LEU A 76 11.19 3.50 -12.56
CA LEU A 76 10.87 4.28 -11.38
C LEU A 76 10.18 3.36 -10.36
N HIS A 77 10.62 3.40 -9.12
CA HIS A 77 10.11 2.52 -8.07
C HIS A 77 8.63 2.78 -7.75
N THR A 78 7.86 1.73 -7.53
CA THR A 78 6.46 1.80 -7.08
C THR A 78 6.34 1.92 -5.57
N SER A 79 7.44 1.65 -4.84
CA SER A 79 7.68 1.74 -3.41
C SER A 79 9.19 1.74 -3.16
N PRO A 80 9.70 2.36 -2.08
CA PRO A 80 11.10 2.27 -1.66
C PRO A 80 11.46 0.95 -0.96
N GLU A 81 10.54 0.00 -0.83
CA GLU A 81 10.64 -1.23 -0.03
C GLU A 81 11.94 -2.00 -0.26
N PHE A 82 12.30 -2.30 -1.53
CA PHE A 82 13.49 -3.08 -1.83
C PHE A 82 14.78 -2.39 -1.36
N ALA A 83 14.85 -1.07 -1.53
CA ALA A 83 15.98 -0.29 -1.06
C ALA A 83 16.01 -0.22 0.49
N CYS A 84 14.88 -0.02 1.14
CA CYS A 84 14.78 -0.02 2.60
C CYS A 84 15.18 -1.37 3.20
N LYS A 85 14.71 -2.49 2.65
CA LYS A 85 15.08 -3.83 3.10
C LYS A 85 16.58 -4.14 2.90
N LYS A 86 17.20 -3.65 1.82
CA LYS A 86 18.66 -3.71 1.65
C LYS A 86 19.40 -2.93 2.76
N LEU A 87 18.87 -1.79 3.21
CA LEU A 87 19.44 -1.04 4.34
C LEU A 87 19.30 -1.80 5.66
N LEU A 88 18.18 -2.52 5.90
CA LEU A 88 18.04 -3.39 7.06
C LEU A 88 19.06 -4.54 7.03
N ALA A 89 19.28 -5.14 5.85
CA ALA A 89 20.33 -6.15 5.65
C ALA A 89 21.75 -5.58 5.89
N ALA A 90 21.97 -4.30 5.60
CA ALA A 90 23.22 -3.59 5.87
C ALA A 90 23.44 -3.22 7.34
N GLY A 91 22.41 -3.39 8.21
CA GLY A 91 22.52 -3.20 9.65
C GLY A 91 21.69 -2.07 10.25
N GLU A 92 20.93 -1.34 9.44
CA GLU A 92 20.01 -0.32 9.97
C GLU A 92 18.87 -0.98 10.78
N GLN A 93 18.40 -0.31 11.84
CA GLN A 93 17.46 -0.91 12.80
C GLN A 93 16.06 -0.30 12.76
N ARG A 94 15.98 1.03 12.67
CA ARG A 94 14.73 1.81 12.59
C ARG A 94 14.92 2.89 11.55
N ILE A 95 14.28 2.72 10.40
CA ILE A 95 14.38 3.65 9.29
C ILE A 95 13.00 4.06 8.79
N PHE A 96 12.90 5.25 8.23
CA PHE A 96 11.74 5.65 7.45
C PHE A 96 12.17 6.40 6.19
N SER A 97 11.35 6.32 5.16
CA SER A 97 11.47 7.09 3.92
C SER A 97 10.17 7.86 3.69
N LEU A 98 10.27 9.14 3.37
CA LEU A 98 9.13 9.98 3.01
C LEU A 98 9.45 10.69 1.70
N GLY A 99 8.99 10.12 0.60
CA GLY A 99 9.37 10.57 -0.73
C GLY A 99 8.40 10.19 -1.84
N PRO A 100 8.67 10.63 -3.07
CA PRO A 100 7.83 10.32 -4.23
C PRO A 100 7.98 8.85 -4.64
N VAL A 101 6.85 8.26 -5.04
CA VAL A 101 6.76 6.96 -5.69
C VAL A 101 5.91 7.07 -6.94
N TYR A 102 6.02 6.10 -7.84
CA TYR A 102 5.50 6.22 -9.19
C TYR A 102 4.72 4.95 -9.57
N ARG A 103 3.41 5.10 -9.83
CA ARG A 103 2.56 4.00 -10.26
C ARG A 103 1.84 4.39 -11.55
N ASN A 104 2.19 3.72 -12.62
CA ASN A 104 1.58 3.95 -13.92
C ASN A 104 0.14 3.42 -13.93
N ARG A 105 -0.71 3.95 -14.80
CA ARG A 105 -2.14 3.60 -14.95
C ARG A 105 -3.01 3.93 -13.72
N GLU A 106 -2.44 4.55 -12.69
CA GLU A 106 -3.18 4.95 -11.49
C GLU A 106 -3.54 6.44 -11.55
N ARG A 107 -4.81 6.74 -11.79
CA ARG A 107 -5.35 8.10 -11.73
C ARG A 107 -6.82 8.08 -11.31
N GLY A 108 -7.14 8.83 -10.26
CA GLY A 108 -8.48 8.89 -9.71
C GLY A 108 -8.54 9.78 -8.47
N PRO A 109 -9.68 9.84 -7.78
CA PRO A 109 -9.79 10.66 -6.57
C PRO A 109 -8.83 10.26 -5.45
N LEU A 110 -8.50 8.96 -5.35
CA LEU A 110 -7.59 8.39 -4.34
C LEU A 110 -6.23 7.97 -4.92
N HIS A 111 -5.99 8.20 -6.21
CA HIS A 111 -4.79 7.73 -6.92
C HIS A 111 -4.21 8.84 -7.78
N HIS A 112 -2.88 8.89 -7.85
CA HIS A 112 -2.14 9.78 -8.71
C HIS A 112 -0.87 9.08 -9.20
N PRO A 113 -0.42 9.26 -10.44
CA PRO A 113 0.71 8.50 -10.99
C PRO A 113 2.06 8.78 -10.30
N GLU A 114 2.20 9.93 -9.69
CA GLU A 114 3.31 10.31 -8.81
C GLU A 114 2.71 10.84 -7.51
N PHE A 115 3.02 10.19 -6.38
CA PHE A 115 2.50 10.55 -5.07
C PHE A 115 3.55 10.35 -3.98
N THR A 116 3.30 10.87 -2.81
CA THR A 116 4.21 10.72 -1.68
C THR A 116 3.80 9.52 -0.84
N MET A 117 4.77 8.65 -0.61
CA MET A 117 4.65 7.50 0.28
C MET A 117 5.51 7.72 1.53
N LEU A 118 5.00 7.31 2.67
CA LEU A 118 5.72 7.20 3.93
C LEU A 118 5.87 5.71 4.23
N GLU A 119 7.10 5.22 4.23
CA GLU A 119 7.39 3.85 4.65
C GLU A 119 8.33 3.84 5.85
N TRP A 120 8.11 2.90 6.77
CA TRP A 120 9.01 2.72 7.90
C TRP A 120 9.12 1.27 8.32
N TYR A 121 10.27 0.96 8.94
CA TYR A 121 10.68 -0.39 9.29
C TYR A 121 11.25 -0.45 10.70
N ARG A 122 10.99 -1.57 11.41
CA ARG A 122 11.46 -1.89 12.75
C ARG A 122 12.08 -3.28 12.77
N VAL A 123 13.39 -3.37 13.05
CA VAL A 123 14.08 -4.65 13.24
C VAL A 123 13.79 -5.19 14.63
N GLY A 124 13.52 -6.51 14.72
CA GLY A 124 13.28 -7.20 15.99
C GLY A 124 11.94 -6.92 16.65
N GLU A 125 11.07 -6.10 16.04
CA GLU A 125 9.74 -5.81 16.55
C GLU A 125 8.67 -6.51 15.73
N THR A 126 7.53 -6.82 16.37
CA THR A 126 6.40 -7.46 15.70
C THR A 126 5.56 -6.43 14.94
N TYR A 127 4.78 -6.88 13.97
CA TYR A 127 3.93 -6.00 13.15
C TYR A 127 2.83 -5.26 13.96
N GLU A 128 2.51 -5.74 15.18
CA GLU A 128 1.63 -4.99 16.09
C GLU A 128 2.25 -3.67 16.57
N SER A 129 3.57 -3.52 16.52
CA SER A 129 4.21 -2.21 16.79
C SER A 129 3.84 -1.19 15.73
N LEU A 130 3.77 -1.60 14.47
CA LEU A 130 3.32 -0.74 13.36
C LEU A 130 1.85 -0.33 13.50
N MET A 131 1.00 -1.21 14.04
CA MET A 131 -0.41 -0.90 14.30
C MET A 131 -0.56 0.23 15.34
N ARG A 132 0.31 0.24 16.38
CA ARG A 132 0.37 1.35 17.36
C ARG A 132 0.87 2.63 16.72
N ASP A 133 1.92 2.54 15.91
CA ASP A 133 2.41 3.69 15.14
C ASP A 133 1.29 4.30 14.28
N CYS A 134 0.46 3.47 13.63
CA CYS A 134 -0.67 3.94 12.84
C CYS A 134 -1.67 4.77 13.66
N ALA A 135 -2.01 4.31 14.87
CA ALA A 135 -2.91 5.06 15.76
C ALA A 135 -2.31 6.42 16.15
N ASP A 136 -1.02 6.43 16.51
CA ASP A 136 -0.30 7.66 16.84
C ASP A 136 -0.24 8.63 15.66
N LEU A 137 0.03 8.15 14.46
CA LEU A 137 0.12 8.99 13.26
C LEU A 137 -1.25 9.54 12.82
N LEU A 138 -2.35 8.79 13.01
CA LEU A 138 -3.70 9.31 12.78
C LEU A 138 -4.03 10.46 13.75
N ALA A 139 -3.77 10.27 15.05
CA ALA A 139 -3.97 11.28 16.06
C ALA A 139 -3.09 12.52 15.85
N LEU A 140 -1.83 12.31 15.45
CA LEU A 140 -0.90 13.39 15.09
C LEU A 140 -1.41 14.21 13.91
N ALA A 141 -1.87 13.53 12.84
CA ALA A 141 -2.40 14.18 11.65
C ALA A 141 -3.64 15.02 11.95
N ALA A 142 -4.56 14.48 12.76
CA ALA A 142 -5.76 15.19 13.20
C ALA A 142 -5.43 16.40 14.08
N THR A 143 -4.53 16.22 15.05
CA THR A 143 -4.06 17.32 15.92
C THR A 143 -3.43 18.43 15.09
N ARG A 144 -2.57 18.07 14.13
CA ARG A 144 -1.88 19.06 13.28
C ARG A 144 -2.84 19.82 12.37
N ALA A 145 -3.90 19.17 11.92
CA ALA A 145 -4.93 19.77 11.08
C ALA A 145 -6.00 20.54 11.90
N GLY A 146 -6.05 20.38 13.21
CA GLY A 146 -7.12 20.90 14.06
C GLY A 146 -8.46 20.19 13.81
N ALA A 147 -8.43 18.94 13.31
CA ALA A 147 -9.59 18.16 12.96
C ALA A 147 -10.01 17.26 14.13
N ALA A 148 -11.24 17.39 14.61
CA ALA A 148 -11.79 16.50 15.62
C ALA A 148 -12.19 15.13 15.05
N ARG A 149 -12.49 15.07 13.74
CA ARG A 149 -12.86 13.86 12.99
C ARG A 149 -12.32 13.97 11.57
N PHE A 150 -12.03 12.84 10.96
CA PHE A 150 -11.85 12.77 9.50
C PHE A 150 -13.19 12.47 8.83
N SER A 151 -13.39 13.02 7.64
CA SER A 151 -14.65 12.86 6.89
C SER A 151 -14.38 12.74 5.41
N PHE A 152 -14.92 11.71 4.77
CA PHE A 152 -14.78 11.49 3.34
C PHE A 152 -16.04 10.88 2.74
N ARG A 153 -16.64 11.55 1.74
CA ARG A 153 -17.85 11.10 1.04
C ARG A 153 -18.99 10.66 1.98
N GLY A 154 -19.22 11.45 3.03
CA GLY A 154 -20.28 11.18 4.00
C GLY A 154 -19.98 10.07 5.02
N ARG A 155 -18.74 9.59 5.07
CA ARG A 155 -18.24 8.64 6.07
C ARG A 155 -17.34 9.37 7.04
N ASP A 156 -17.51 9.12 8.34
CA ASP A 156 -16.75 9.76 9.40
C ASP A 156 -15.91 8.74 10.17
N CYS A 157 -14.75 9.18 10.64
CA CYS A 157 -13.84 8.42 11.48
C CYS A 157 -13.28 9.33 12.59
N ASP A 158 -13.27 8.83 13.82
CA ASP A 158 -12.57 9.44 14.95
C ASP A 158 -11.10 8.98 14.91
N PRO A 159 -10.15 9.88 14.60
CA PRO A 159 -8.73 9.53 14.51
C PRO A 159 -8.04 9.37 15.88
N PHE A 160 -8.73 9.71 16.98
CA PHE A 160 -8.22 9.58 18.34
C PHE A 160 -8.72 8.32 19.06
N ALA A 161 -9.73 7.65 18.49
CA ALA A 161 -10.24 6.41 19.04
C ALA A 161 -9.28 5.25 18.74
N GLU A 162 -9.17 4.30 19.67
CA GLU A 162 -8.44 3.05 19.45
C GLU A 162 -8.96 2.34 18.19
N PRO A 163 -8.11 2.03 17.20
CA PRO A 163 -8.53 1.34 15.99
C PRO A 163 -9.17 -0.02 16.28
N GLU A 164 -10.23 -0.36 15.56
CA GLU A 164 -10.77 -1.71 15.58
C GLU A 164 -9.78 -2.67 14.91
N ARG A 165 -9.42 -3.75 15.61
CA ARG A 165 -8.70 -4.88 15.00
C ARG A 165 -9.71 -5.90 14.52
N LEU A 166 -9.70 -6.19 13.23
CA LEU A 166 -10.62 -7.11 12.57
C LEU A 166 -9.80 -8.07 11.69
N THR A 167 -9.94 -9.38 11.88
CA THR A 167 -9.31 -10.33 10.96
C THR A 167 -10.05 -10.37 9.63
N VAL A 168 -9.34 -10.69 8.54
CA VAL A 168 -9.98 -10.89 7.23
C VAL A 168 -11.05 -11.97 7.29
N ALA A 169 -10.80 -13.06 8.02
CA ALA A 169 -11.78 -14.13 8.21
C ALA A 169 -13.07 -13.65 8.92
N ASP A 170 -12.91 -12.86 9.99
CA ASP A 170 -14.07 -12.27 10.69
C ASP A 170 -14.80 -11.25 9.81
N ALA A 171 -14.07 -10.48 9.00
CA ALA A 171 -14.67 -9.54 8.05
C ALA A 171 -15.51 -10.26 6.99
N PHE A 172 -15.03 -11.36 6.42
CA PHE A 172 -15.78 -12.20 5.48
C PHE A 172 -17.04 -12.79 6.13
N SER A 173 -16.91 -13.31 7.35
CA SER A 173 -18.04 -13.83 8.12
C SER A 173 -19.07 -12.73 8.41
N ARG A 174 -18.62 -11.57 8.91
CA ARG A 174 -19.46 -10.43 9.33
C ARG A 174 -20.21 -9.77 8.17
N HIS A 175 -19.53 -9.52 7.06
CA HIS A 175 -20.03 -8.69 5.97
C HIS A 175 -20.55 -9.48 4.77
N ALA A 176 -20.12 -10.74 4.61
CA ALA A 176 -20.54 -11.59 3.49
C ALA A 176 -21.18 -12.93 3.93
N GLY A 177 -21.08 -13.31 5.20
CA GLY A 177 -21.56 -14.61 5.69
C GLY A 177 -20.77 -15.79 5.15
N ILE A 178 -19.47 -15.57 4.80
CA ILE A 178 -18.58 -16.57 4.19
C ILE A 178 -17.52 -16.98 5.21
N ASP A 179 -17.33 -18.29 5.40
CA ASP A 179 -16.20 -18.86 6.10
C ASP A 179 -15.01 -18.96 5.13
N LEU A 180 -14.18 -17.91 5.12
CA LEU A 180 -13.03 -17.80 4.21
C LEU A 180 -12.01 -18.91 4.45
N LEU A 181 -11.65 -19.19 5.72
CA LEU A 181 -10.59 -20.12 6.05
C LEU A 181 -10.96 -21.58 5.78
N ALA A 182 -12.25 -21.91 5.59
CA ALA A 182 -12.67 -23.21 5.05
C ALA A 182 -12.26 -23.42 3.59
N THR A 183 -11.89 -22.35 2.86
CA THR A 183 -11.42 -22.41 1.47
C THR A 183 -9.88 -22.34 1.33
N VAL A 184 -9.16 -22.36 2.47
CA VAL A 184 -7.70 -22.34 2.52
C VAL A 184 -7.22 -23.59 3.24
N ALA A 185 -6.45 -24.43 2.57
CA ALA A 185 -5.91 -25.66 3.13
C ALA A 185 -4.73 -25.40 4.08
N ALA A 186 -4.39 -26.38 4.93
CA ALA A 186 -3.30 -26.25 5.89
C ALA A 186 -1.91 -26.14 5.21
N ASP A 187 -1.78 -26.64 3.99
CA ASP A 187 -0.60 -26.48 3.13
C ASP A 187 -0.61 -25.18 2.31
N VAL A 188 -1.48 -24.23 2.70
CA VAL A 188 -1.72 -22.93 2.08
C VAL A 188 -2.26 -22.98 0.64
N GLY A 189 -2.69 -24.13 0.16
CA GLY A 189 -3.45 -24.27 -1.07
C GLY A 189 -4.83 -23.61 -0.95
N THR A 190 -5.37 -23.10 -2.06
CA THR A 190 -6.68 -22.48 -2.09
C THR A 190 -7.71 -23.35 -2.82
N ASP A 191 -8.92 -23.47 -2.25
CA ASP A 191 -10.05 -24.15 -2.88
C ASP A 191 -10.95 -23.11 -3.57
N ARG A 192 -10.67 -22.90 -4.84
CA ARG A 192 -11.41 -21.96 -5.72
C ARG A 192 -12.89 -22.32 -5.82
N ASP A 193 -13.22 -23.61 -5.92
CA ASP A 193 -14.60 -24.05 -6.14
C ASP A 193 -15.43 -23.91 -4.86
N ALA A 194 -14.85 -24.14 -3.70
CA ALA A 194 -15.48 -23.89 -2.42
C ALA A 194 -15.79 -22.37 -2.24
N LEU A 195 -14.84 -21.48 -2.57
CA LEU A 195 -15.07 -20.05 -2.49
C LEU A 195 -16.11 -19.57 -3.51
N TYR A 196 -16.04 -20.08 -4.75
CA TYR A 196 -17.05 -19.80 -5.78
C TYR A 196 -18.46 -20.18 -5.34
N ALA A 197 -18.65 -21.38 -4.77
CA ALA A 197 -19.94 -21.84 -4.24
C ALA A 197 -20.41 -20.94 -3.09
N ALA A 198 -19.50 -20.51 -2.20
CA ALA A 198 -19.82 -19.62 -1.09
C ALA A 198 -20.29 -18.24 -1.57
N LEU A 199 -19.61 -17.64 -2.57
CA LEU A 199 -20.03 -16.37 -3.17
C LEU A 199 -21.38 -16.48 -3.86
N THR A 200 -21.60 -17.56 -4.63
CA THR A 200 -22.87 -17.80 -5.30
C THR A 200 -24.03 -17.91 -4.30
N LYS A 201 -23.81 -18.63 -3.18
CA LYS A 201 -24.79 -18.74 -2.09
C LYS A 201 -25.05 -17.39 -1.42
N ALA A 202 -24.02 -16.54 -1.30
CA ALA A 202 -24.13 -15.18 -0.75
C ALA A 202 -24.77 -14.17 -1.74
N GLY A 203 -25.11 -14.58 -2.97
CA GLY A 203 -25.70 -13.72 -3.98
C GLY A 203 -24.74 -12.74 -4.62
N LEU A 204 -23.42 -13.00 -4.55
CA LEU A 204 -22.39 -12.22 -5.20
C LEU A 204 -22.19 -12.69 -6.65
N ARG A 205 -21.89 -11.75 -7.53
CA ARG A 205 -21.60 -12.05 -8.94
C ARG A 205 -20.30 -12.84 -9.03
N THR A 206 -20.29 -13.89 -9.84
CA THR A 206 -19.11 -14.69 -10.15
C THR A 206 -19.00 -14.91 -11.66
N ALA A 207 -17.78 -15.10 -12.18
CA ALA A 207 -17.53 -15.54 -13.54
C ALA A 207 -16.89 -16.95 -13.53
N PRO A 208 -17.14 -17.79 -14.56
CA PRO A 208 -16.62 -19.17 -14.58
C PRO A 208 -15.08 -19.25 -14.54
N ASP A 209 -14.41 -18.23 -15.03
CA ASP A 209 -12.96 -18.08 -15.13
C ASP A 209 -12.33 -17.27 -13.97
N ASP A 210 -13.14 -16.80 -13.01
CA ASP A 210 -12.59 -16.14 -11.81
C ASP A 210 -11.63 -17.09 -11.08
N SER A 211 -10.43 -16.63 -10.77
CA SER A 211 -9.49 -17.30 -9.86
C SER A 211 -9.98 -17.17 -8.40
N TRP A 212 -9.32 -17.85 -7.45
CA TRP A 212 -9.60 -17.67 -6.03
C TRP A 212 -9.32 -16.22 -5.60
N ALA A 213 -8.23 -15.61 -6.10
CA ALA A 213 -7.86 -14.23 -5.85
C ALA A 213 -8.90 -13.23 -6.39
N ASP A 214 -9.45 -13.46 -7.60
CA ASP A 214 -10.52 -12.64 -8.16
C ASP A 214 -11.78 -12.68 -7.30
N LEU A 215 -12.17 -13.88 -6.83
CA LEU A 215 -13.31 -14.06 -5.94
C LEU A 215 -13.08 -13.39 -4.59
N PHE A 216 -11.89 -13.55 -4.00
CA PHE A 216 -11.49 -12.88 -2.76
C PHE A 216 -11.57 -11.36 -2.90
N SER A 217 -10.92 -10.79 -3.92
CA SER A 217 -10.90 -9.35 -4.19
C SER A 217 -12.30 -8.79 -4.39
N ARG A 218 -13.19 -9.54 -5.05
CA ARG A 218 -14.58 -9.12 -5.23
C ARG A 218 -15.33 -8.97 -3.92
N VAL A 219 -15.18 -9.92 -2.99
CA VAL A 219 -15.79 -9.81 -1.66
C VAL A 219 -15.21 -8.63 -0.90
N MET A 220 -13.88 -8.44 -0.97
CA MET A 220 -13.22 -7.28 -0.36
C MET A 220 -13.85 -5.98 -0.84
N VAL A 221 -13.85 -5.74 -2.14
CA VAL A 221 -14.31 -4.47 -2.74
C VAL A 221 -15.81 -4.24 -2.55
N GLU A 222 -16.65 -5.29 -2.73
CA GLU A 222 -18.10 -5.12 -2.71
C GLU A 222 -18.72 -5.15 -1.31
N LYS A 223 -18.12 -5.89 -0.37
CA LYS A 223 -18.75 -6.17 0.94
C LYS A 223 -17.93 -5.68 2.14
N ILE A 224 -16.63 -5.70 2.08
CA ILE A 224 -15.78 -5.47 3.25
C ILE A 224 -15.29 -4.03 3.30
N GLU A 225 -14.50 -3.57 2.33
CA GLU A 225 -13.90 -2.23 2.31
C GLU A 225 -14.90 -1.08 2.52
N PRO A 226 -16.12 -1.12 1.93
CA PRO A 226 -17.10 -0.06 2.16
C PRO A 226 -17.51 0.11 3.62
N ASN A 227 -17.28 -0.90 4.47
CA ASN A 227 -17.67 -0.92 5.88
C ASN A 227 -16.47 -0.71 6.84
N LEU A 228 -15.25 -0.51 6.32
CA LEU A 228 -14.06 -0.34 7.14
C LEU A 228 -13.79 1.13 7.47
N GLY A 229 -13.22 1.38 8.65
CA GLY A 229 -12.82 2.72 9.08
C GLY A 229 -14.00 3.67 9.35
N LEU A 230 -15.18 3.16 9.69
CA LEU A 230 -16.39 3.93 9.99
C LEU A 230 -16.53 4.15 11.50
N GLY A 231 -16.70 5.41 11.91
CA GLY A 231 -16.76 5.80 13.31
C GLY A 231 -15.39 5.84 13.98
N ARG A 232 -14.53 4.87 13.74
CA ARG A 232 -13.13 4.77 14.15
C ARG A 232 -12.30 4.05 13.07
N ALA A 233 -10.99 4.17 13.09
CA ALA A 233 -10.12 3.45 12.15
C ALA A 233 -10.25 1.93 12.31
N THR A 234 -10.08 1.18 11.23
CA THR A 234 -10.04 -0.29 11.23
C THR A 234 -8.67 -0.77 10.77
N ILE A 235 -8.06 -1.66 11.54
CA ILE A 235 -6.90 -2.45 11.17
C ILE A 235 -7.44 -3.82 10.74
N LEU A 236 -7.48 -4.05 9.43
CA LEU A 236 -7.85 -5.35 8.85
C LEU A 236 -6.60 -6.21 8.78
N CYS A 237 -6.55 -7.31 9.52
CA CYS A 237 -5.34 -8.12 9.70
C CYS A 237 -5.55 -9.62 9.42
N GLU A 238 -4.44 -10.37 9.42
CA GLU A 238 -4.44 -11.81 9.17
C GLU A 238 -5.03 -12.17 7.79
N TYR A 239 -4.41 -11.59 6.75
CA TYR A 239 -4.73 -11.93 5.36
C TYR A 239 -4.37 -13.39 5.07
N PRO A 240 -5.12 -14.10 4.21
CA PRO A 240 -4.68 -15.41 3.72
C PRO A 240 -3.29 -15.34 3.10
N VAL A 241 -2.45 -16.37 3.29
CA VAL A 241 -1.08 -16.40 2.75
C VAL A 241 -1.06 -16.26 1.22
N ALA A 242 -2.11 -16.74 0.55
CA ALA A 242 -2.26 -16.56 -0.90
C ALA A 242 -2.37 -15.09 -1.35
N GLU A 243 -2.74 -14.18 -0.43
CA GLU A 243 -2.91 -12.75 -0.68
C GLU A 243 -1.84 -11.91 0.06
N ALA A 244 -0.72 -12.49 0.44
CA ALA A 244 0.24 -11.81 1.30
C ALA A 244 1.69 -11.92 0.82
N ALA A 245 1.94 -11.65 -0.47
CA ALA A 245 3.19 -11.91 -1.18
C ALA A 245 4.49 -11.53 -0.42
N LEU A 246 4.50 -10.43 0.34
CA LEU A 246 5.68 -9.90 1.05
C LEU A 246 5.68 -10.17 2.55
N ALA A 247 4.56 -10.68 3.09
CA ALA A 247 4.43 -10.97 4.51
C ALA A 247 4.81 -12.43 4.84
N ARG A 248 5.38 -12.62 6.03
CA ARG A 248 5.63 -13.96 6.56
C ARG A 248 4.33 -14.61 7.03
N PRO A 249 4.21 -15.95 6.94
CA PRO A 249 3.10 -16.67 7.54
C PRO A 249 3.04 -16.45 9.05
N SER A 250 1.82 -16.42 9.59
CA SER A 250 1.61 -16.33 11.03
C SER A 250 2.08 -17.62 11.74
N PRO A 251 2.83 -17.53 12.85
CA PRO A 251 3.20 -18.71 13.61
C PRO A 251 2.02 -19.37 14.34
N ARG A 252 0.87 -18.69 14.43
CA ARG A 252 -0.34 -19.19 15.11
C ARG A 252 -1.24 -20.01 14.18
N ASP A 253 -1.37 -19.57 12.94
CA ASP A 253 -2.14 -20.25 11.89
C ASP A 253 -1.42 -20.05 10.54
N PRO A 254 -0.82 -21.11 9.95
CA PRO A 254 -0.06 -20.99 8.71
C PRO A 254 -0.91 -20.61 7.49
N ARG A 255 -2.23 -20.67 7.58
CA ARG A 255 -3.14 -20.25 6.50
C ARG A 255 -3.20 -18.74 6.33
N VAL A 256 -2.80 -17.96 7.36
CA VAL A 256 -2.80 -16.52 7.35
C VAL A 256 -1.39 -15.96 7.53
N ALA A 257 -1.19 -14.72 7.10
CA ALA A 257 0.07 -14.01 7.18
C ALA A 257 0.00 -12.85 8.15
N GLU A 258 1.15 -12.43 8.67
CA GLU A 258 1.31 -11.19 9.43
C GLU A 258 1.27 -9.99 8.47
N ARG A 259 0.10 -9.76 7.88
CA ARG A 259 -0.25 -8.61 7.04
C ARG A 259 -1.44 -7.87 7.62
N PHE A 260 -1.41 -6.57 7.55
CA PHE A 260 -2.57 -5.75 7.87
C PHE A 260 -2.68 -4.53 6.96
N GLU A 261 -3.88 -4.02 6.83
CA GLU A 261 -4.17 -2.75 6.19
C GLU A 261 -4.91 -1.83 7.16
N LEU A 262 -4.63 -0.53 7.07
CA LEU A 262 -5.29 0.52 7.86
C LEU A 262 -6.35 1.22 7.01
N TYR A 263 -7.58 1.23 7.50
CA TYR A 263 -8.69 1.93 6.87
C TYR A 263 -9.22 3.08 7.74
N CYS A 264 -9.53 4.20 7.09
CA CYS A 264 -10.18 5.35 7.70
C CYS A 264 -11.18 5.97 6.72
N CYS A 265 -12.44 6.16 7.12
CA CYS A 265 -13.52 6.65 6.25
C CYS A 265 -13.74 5.78 4.99
N GLY A 266 -13.48 4.48 5.03
CA GLY A 266 -13.52 3.59 3.87
C GLY A 266 -12.38 3.81 2.88
N VAL A 267 -11.31 4.47 3.30
CA VAL A 267 -10.08 4.69 2.51
C VAL A 267 -8.97 3.87 3.13
N GLU A 268 -8.35 3.01 2.35
CA GLU A 268 -7.10 2.34 2.70
C GLU A 268 -5.98 3.37 2.78
N LEU A 269 -5.36 3.49 3.96
CA LEU A 269 -4.27 4.42 4.21
C LEU A 269 -2.90 3.75 4.20
N ALA A 270 -2.79 2.51 4.67
CA ALA A 270 -1.51 1.84 4.83
C ALA A 270 -1.65 0.33 4.71
N ASN A 271 -0.54 -0.32 4.32
CA ASN A 271 -0.38 -1.77 4.22
C ASN A 271 0.94 -2.16 4.90
N GLY A 272 0.89 -3.04 5.89
CA GLY A 272 2.03 -3.39 6.74
C GLY A 272 2.19 -4.89 6.93
N PHE A 273 3.45 -5.30 7.15
CA PHE A 273 3.86 -6.69 7.19
C PHE A 273 4.74 -7.02 8.40
N GLY A 274 4.64 -8.25 8.93
CA GLY A 274 5.80 -8.97 9.44
C GLY A 274 6.56 -9.49 8.24
N GLU A 275 7.79 -9.03 8.06
CA GLU A 275 8.53 -9.20 6.81
C GLU A 275 8.92 -10.67 6.56
N LEU A 276 8.69 -11.14 5.33
CA LEU A 276 9.23 -12.41 4.87
C LEU A 276 10.74 -12.26 4.66
N THR A 277 11.53 -13.12 5.34
CA THR A 277 13.00 -13.15 5.25
C THR A 277 13.53 -14.43 4.59
N ASP A 278 12.65 -15.30 4.12
CA ASP A 278 13.00 -16.48 3.35
C ASP A 278 13.12 -16.07 1.85
N ALA A 279 14.37 -15.95 1.39
CA ALA A 279 14.67 -15.51 0.03
C ALA A 279 14.21 -16.51 -1.05
N GLU A 280 14.20 -17.81 -0.77
CA GLU A 280 13.75 -18.83 -1.71
C GLU A 280 12.22 -18.78 -1.85
N GLU A 281 11.51 -18.68 -0.74
CA GLU A 281 10.05 -18.51 -0.76
C GLU A 281 9.67 -17.18 -1.42
N GLN A 282 10.39 -16.08 -1.16
CA GLN A 282 10.15 -14.79 -1.80
C GLN A 282 10.36 -14.87 -3.31
N ARG A 283 11.41 -15.54 -3.77
CA ARG A 283 11.67 -15.78 -5.19
C ARG A 283 10.51 -16.55 -5.84
N ARG A 284 10.06 -17.62 -5.17
CA ARG A 284 8.93 -18.43 -5.67
C ARG A 284 7.67 -17.57 -5.84
N ARG A 285 7.35 -16.74 -4.86
CA ARG A 285 6.19 -15.83 -4.92
C ARG A 285 6.33 -14.80 -6.03
N PHE A 286 7.49 -14.17 -6.17
CA PHE A 286 7.74 -13.22 -7.26
C PHE A 286 7.59 -13.83 -8.66
N ILE A 287 8.03 -15.08 -8.84
CA ILE A 287 7.84 -15.78 -10.11
C ILE A 287 6.35 -15.96 -10.41
N LEU A 288 5.55 -16.41 -9.43
CA LEU A 288 4.10 -16.58 -9.60
C LEU A 288 3.40 -15.25 -9.92
N GLU A 289 3.74 -14.17 -9.21
CA GLU A 289 3.22 -12.83 -9.47
C GLU A 289 3.56 -12.34 -10.90
N MET A 290 4.79 -12.60 -11.36
CA MET A 290 5.20 -12.22 -12.71
C MET A 290 4.57 -13.10 -13.78
N ASP A 291 4.34 -14.38 -13.52
CA ASP A 291 3.58 -15.26 -14.43
C ASP A 291 2.12 -14.78 -14.58
N GLU A 292 1.50 -14.36 -13.47
CA GLU A 292 0.15 -13.79 -13.48
C GLU A 292 0.11 -12.44 -14.20
N LYS A 293 1.10 -11.56 -13.96
CA LYS A 293 1.23 -10.27 -14.64
C LYS A 293 1.38 -10.45 -16.16
N GLU A 294 2.21 -11.40 -16.58
CA GLU A 294 2.41 -11.74 -17.99
C GLU A 294 1.12 -12.28 -18.62
N ARG A 295 0.41 -13.14 -17.89
CA ARG A 295 -0.89 -13.71 -18.35
C ARG A 295 -1.94 -12.61 -18.56
N ILE A 296 -2.04 -11.63 -17.64
CA ILE A 296 -3.09 -10.59 -17.67
C ILE A 296 -2.71 -9.42 -18.58
N TYR A 297 -1.46 -8.95 -18.48
CA TYR A 297 -1.03 -7.67 -19.07
C TYR A 297 -0.01 -7.83 -20.19
N GLY A 298 0.53 -9.02 -20.41
CA GLY A 298 1.63 -9.24 -21.37
C GLY A 298 2.93 -8.56 -20.96
N GLU A 299 3.10 -8.27 -19.67
CA GLU A 299 4.25 -7.57 -19.10
C GLU A 299 4.90 -8.42 -18.02
N ARG A 300 6.24 -8.38 -17.96
CA ARG A 300 7.03 -9.06 -16.91
C ARG A 300 8.18 -8.17 -16.48
N TYR A 301 8.35 -7.98 -15.17
CA TYR A 301 9.49 -7.26 -14.63
C TYR A 301 10.63 -8.22 -14.23
N PRO A 302 11.89 -7.79 -14.32
CA PRO A 302 13.00 -8.59 -13.84
C PRO A 302 12.93 -8.78 -12.33
N LEU A 303 13.49 -9.89 -11.84
CA LEU A 303 13.76 -10.05 -10.42
C LEU A 303 15.00 -9.24 -10.03
N ASP A 304 14.97 -8.60 -8.87
CA ASP A 304 16.15 -7.97 -8.28
C ASP A 304 16.95 -9.03 -7.49
N GLU A 305 17.96 -9.64 -8.13
CA GLU A 305 18.79 -10.66 -7.53
C GLU A 305 19.59 -10.13 -6.33
N ASP A 306 19.96 -8.86 -6.36
CA ASP A 306 20.66 -8.20 -5.27
C ASP A 306 19.74 -8.00 -4.05
N PHE A 307 18.45 -7.70 -4.28
CA PHE A 307 17.45 -7.69 -3.25
C PHE A 307 17.26 -9.07 -2.61
N LEU A 308 17.16 -10.14 -3.40
CA LEU A 308 17.00 -11.50 -2.88
C LEU A 308 18.24 -11.94 -2.09
N ALA A 309 19.43 -11.56 -2.51
CA ALA A 309 20.66 -11.82 -1.76
C ALA A 309 20.68 -11.05 -0.42
N ALA A 310 20.25 -9.79 -0.41
CA ALA A 310 20.11 -8.99 0.82
C ALA A 310 19.07 -9.58 1.77
N LEU A 311 17.93 -10.05 1.23
CA LEU A 311 16.85 -10.63 2.01
C LEU A 311 17.32 -11.88 2.80
N ALA A 312 18.21 -12.68 2.22
CA ALA A 312 18.77 -13.89 2.87
C ALA A 312 19.57 -13.59 4.16
N ILE A 313 20.04 -12.36 4.34
CA ILE A 313 20.80 -11.94 5.53
C ILE A 313 20.06 -10.86 6.36
N MET A 314 18.89 -10.43 5.89
CA MET A 314 18.09 -9.43 6.58
C MET A 314 17.59 -9.99 7.92
N PRO A 315 17.73 -9.26 9.04
CA PRO A 315 17.16 -9.68 10.30
C PRO A 315 15.62 -9.67 10.26
N GLN A 316 14.98 -10.40 11.18
CA GLN A 316 13.53 -10.32 11.38
C GLN A 316 13.11 -8.87 11.60
N ALA A 317 12.13 -8.41 10.85
CA ALA A 317 11.67 -7.04 10.89
C ALA A 317 10.14 -6.97 10.65
N SER A 318 9.60 -5.80 10.87
CA SER A 318 8.27 -5.42 10.40
C SER A 318 8.35 -4.09 9.64
N GLY A 319 7.55 -3.92 8.60
CA GLY A 319 7.53 -2.73 7.76
C GLY A 319 6.13 -2.37 7.30
N ILE A 320 5.93 -1.12 6.91
CA ILE A 320 4.64 -0.59 6.49
C ILE A 320 4.81 0.55 5.50
N ALA A 321 3.94 0.57 4.49
CA ALA A 321 3.78 1.65 3.53
C ALA A 321 2.48 2.40 3.79
N LEU A 322 2.56 3.73 3.93
CA LEU A 322 1.41 4.62 4.13
C LEU A 322 1.34 5.65 3.00
N GLY A 323 0.17 5.74 2.36
CA GLY A 323 -0.11 6.76 1.35
C GLY A 323 -0.25 8.14 2.00
N PHE A 324 0.85 8.92 2.07
CA PHE A 324 0.87 10.20 2.74
C PHE A 324 -0.15 11.20 2.17
N ASP A 325 -0.34 11.21 0.85
CA ASP A 325 -1.31 12.10 0.22
C ASP A 325 -2.76 11.74 0.57
N ARG A 326 -3.07 10.45 0.78
CA ARG A 326 -4.38 10.02 1.31
C ARG A 326 -4.59 10.48 2.75
N LEU A 327 -3.57 10.36 3.61
CA LEU A 327 -3.63 10.86 4.98
C LEU A 327 -3.80 12.38 5.01
N ALA A 328 -3.03 13.12 4.20
CA ALA A 328 -3.15 14.57 4.07
C ALA A 328 -4.52 14.99 3.53
N MET A 329 -5.07 14.24 2.57
CA MET A 329 -6.41 14.45 2.03
C MET A 329 -7.47 14.35 3.14
N LEU A 330 -7.45 13.28 3.94
CA LEU A 330 -8.40 13.10 5.04
C LEU A 330 -8.22 14.19 6.12
N ALA A 331 -6.99 14.47 6.53
CA ALA A 331 -6.70 15.46 7.55
C ALA A 331 -7.12 16.89 7.15
N THR A 332 -7.05 17.22 5.86
CA THR A 332 -7.44 18.55 5.35
C THR A 332 -8.88 18.64 4.86
N GLY A 333 -9.63 17.53 4.87
CA GLY A 333 -11.00 17.47 4.35
C GLY A 333 -11.09 17.60 2.83
N ALA A 334 -9.98 17.36 2.10
CA ALA A 334 -9.97 17.35 0.64
C ALA A 334 -10.74 16.14 0.10
N GLN A 335 -11.27 16.24 -1.14
CA GLN A 335 -12.07 15.18 -1.74
C GLN A 335 -11.31 14.35 -2.77
N LYS A 336 -10.10 14.75 -3.11
CA LYS A 336 -9.17 14.03 -3.99
C LYS A 336 -7.72 14.31 -3.59
N VAL A 337 -6.85 13.33 -3.81
CA VAL A 337 -5.41 13.44 -3.47
C VAL A 337 -4.73 14.58 -4.24
N GLU A 338 -5.18 14.86 -5.46
CA GLU A 338 -4.64 15.95 -6.28
C GLU A 338 -4.75 17.33 -5.59
N ASP A 339 -5.74 17.54 -4.72
CA ASP A 339 -5.92 18.81 -4.00
C ASP A 339 -4.84 19.08 -2.95
N VAL A 340 -4.11 18.05 -2.53
CA VAL A 340 -3.02 18.13 -1.55
C VAL A 340 -1.63 17.92 -2.17
N ILE A 341 -1.53 17.69 -3.47
CA ILE A 341 -0.26 17.57 -4.21
C ILE A 341 0.13 18.96 -4.73
N TRP A 342 1.36 19.44 -4.44
CA TRP A 342 1.80 20.78 -4.84
C TRP A 342 1.71 21.01 -6.34
N THR A 343 2.29 20.11 -7.12
CA THR A 343 2.38 20.18 -8.58
C THR A 343 1.85 18.87 -9.19
N PRO A 344 0.53 18.73 -9.36
CA PRO A 344 -0.03 17.52 -9.96
C PRO A 344 0.50 17.26 -11.37
N VAL A 345 0.72 16.00 -11.68
CA VAL A 345 1.04 15.57 -13.05
C VAL A 345 -0.13 15.92 -13.98
N ALA A 346 0.16 16.53 -15.11
CA ALA A 346 -0.86 16.92 -16.07
C ALA A 346 -1.74 15.73 -16.50
N ALA A 347 -3.04 15.97 -16.63
CA ALA A 347 -3.92 15.00 -17.26
C ALA A 347 -3.57 14.89 -18.75
N LEU A 348 -3.44 13.66 -19.23
CA LEU A 348 -3.31 13.41 -20.67
C LEU A 348 -4.71 13.37 -21.27
N GLU A 349 -4.95 14.17 -22.31
CA GLU A 349 -6.13 13.95 -23.16
C GLU A 349 -5.92 12.63 -23.91
N PRO A 350 -6.99 11.80 -24.06
CA PRO A 350 -6.89 10.65 -24.93
C PRO A 350 -6.43 11.12 -26.31
N GLN A 351 -5.34 10.56 -26.82
CA GLN A 351 -5.01 10.77 -28.23
C GLN A 351 -6.18 10.19 -29.03
N ALA A 352 -6.79 10.99 -29.89
CA ALA A 352 -7.76 10.48 -30.83
C ALA A 352 -7.07 9.40 -31.67
N ALA A 353 -7.60 8.17 -31.60
CA ALA A 353 -7.13 7.03 -32.36
C ALA A 353 -7.33 7.21 -33.84
#